data_5e74bd1dddbe3c6a8082b8cc0944422d
#
_entry.id   5e74bd1dddbe3c6a8082b8cc0944422d
#
_cell.length_a   1.000
_cell.length_b   1.000
_cell.length_c   1.000
_cell.angle_alpha   90.00
_cell.angle_beta   90.00
_cell.angle_gamma   90.00
#
_symmetry.space_group_name_H-M   'P 1'
#
loop_
_entity.id
_entity.type
_entity.pdbx_description
1 polymer ?
#
loop_
_entity_poly.entity_id
_entity_poly.type
_entity_poly.pdbx_seq_one_letter_code
_entity_poly.pdbx_strand_id
1 'polypeptide(L)'
;MKPKYWNKGKSYLSNNDTVLKLIIEKFPDEYLKLNANFYHALLNSIIGQQISVSAASSIKKKFFNLNKNIKPSNVLKLNENILKLCGLSRQKILYIYNISNFFLENKKFIANIDLYDEVIIKEKLINIKGVGNWTIDMFLLFSIGNSNIFPCGDLGFIKAISKLYKKEIPIKEAYLNRLKKRWSPYSSVATWYLWRSLDPIPVSY
;
A
#
# COMPACT_ATOMS: atom_id res chain seq x y z
N MET A 1 2.66 -0.53 13.95
CA MET A 1 3.72 -1.42 14.51
C MET A 1 4.85 -1.52 13.49
N LYS A 2 6.13 -1.63 13.93
CA LYS A 2 7.29 -1.85 13.04
C LYS A 2 7.35 -3.34 12.62
N PRO A 3 7.56 -3.67 11.33
CA PRO A 3 7.71 -5.06 10.90
C PRO A 3 8.94 -5.72 11.54
N LYS A 4 8.82 -6.97 11.99
CA LYS A 4 9.90 -7.72 12.68
C LYS A 4 11.16 -7.86 11.81
N TYR A 5 10.99 -7.99 10.48
CA TYR A 5 12.10 -8.15 9.53
C TYR A 5 12.82 -6.85 9.20
N TRP A 6 12.32 -5.67 9.63
CA TRP A 6 12.76 -4.37 9.13
C TRP A 6 14.26 -4.12 9.28
N ASN A 7 14.81 -4.31 10.48
CA ASN A 7 16.23 -4.07 10.74
C ASN A 7 17.13 -5.05 9.96
N LYS A 8 16.73 -6.34 9.88
CA LYS A 8 17.43 -7.35 9.10
C LYS A 8 17.42 -6.98 7.61
N GLY A 9 16.27 -6.50 7.11
CA GLY A 9 16.12 -6.01 5.74
C GLY A 9 17.00 -4.80 5.44
N LYS A 10 17.06 -3.82 6.36
CA LYS A 10 17.99 -2.66 6.23
C LYS A 10 19.43 -3.10 6.07
N SER A 11 19.92 -3.96 6.97
CA SER A 11 21.30 -4.45 6.92
C SER A 11 21.58 -5.22 5.63
N TYR A 12 20.67 -6.12 5.23
CA TYR A 12 20.80 -6.87 3.99
C TYR A 12 20.90 -5.94 2.77
N LEU A 13 19.99 -4.98 2.64
CA LEU A 13 19.96 -4.06 1.49
C LEU A 13 21.17 -3.12 1.47
N SER A 14 21.63 -2.63 2.63
CA SER A 14 22.83 -1.81 2.72
C SER A 14 24.10 -2.54 2.25
N ASN A 15 24.17 -3.85 2.46
CA ASN A 15 25.30 -4.67 2.01
C ASN A 15 25.23 -5.04 0.51
N ASN A 16 24.01 -5.08 -0.06
CA ASN A 16 23.82 -5.58 -1.43
C ASN A 16 23.51 -4.48 -2.46
N ASP A 17 23.24 -3.23 -2.01
CA ASP A 17 22.86 -2.14 -2.91
C ASP A 17 23.35 -0.79 -2.37
N THR A 18 24.35 -0.23 -3.04
CA THR A 18 24.98 1.05 -2.62
C THR A 18 24.01 2.24 -2.67
N VAL A 19 23.05 2.24 -3.58
CA VAL A 19 22.03 3.30 -3.69
C VAL A 19 21.11 3.23 -2.48
N LEU A 20 20.60 2.04 -2.15
CA LEU A 20 19.75 1.86 -0.97
C LEU A 20 20.50 2.12 0.32
N LYS A 21 21.80 1.78 0.43
CA LYS A 21 22.64 2.10 1.57
C LYS A 21 22.60 3.59 1.89
N LEU A 22 22.86 4.44 0.90
CA LEU A 22 22.86 5.90 1.06
C LEU A 22 21.49 6.43 1.53
N ILE A 23 20.40 5.86 1.05
CA ILE A 23 19.05 6.30 1.46
C ILE A 23 18.77 5.84 2.90
N ILE A 24 19.13 4.61 3.25
CA ILE A 24 18.96 4.05 4.59
C ILE A 24 19.77 4.86 5.62
N GLU A 25 20.99 5.24 5.29
CA GLU A 25 21.86 6.10 6.13
C GLU A 25 21.26 7.50 6.33
N LYS A 26 20.56 8.02 5.32
CA LYS A 26 19.88 9.32 5.41
C LYS A 26 18.64 9.30 6.33
N PHE A 27 17.97 8.14 6.45
CA PHE A 27 16.75 7.96 7.24
C PHE A 27 16.87 6.75 8.20
N PRO A 28 17.85 6.74 9.13
CA PRO A 28 18.24 5.54 9.88
C PRO A 28 17.14 5.03 10.83
N ASP A 29 16.36 5.94 11.40
CA ASP A 29 15.35 5.63 12.42
C ASP A 29 13.93 5.49 11.87
N GLU A 30 13.78 5.75 10.57
CA GLU A 30 12.48 5.65 9.94
C GLU A 30 12.16 4.23 9.52
N TYR A 31 10.87 3.90 9.50
CA TYR A 31 10.36 2.57 9.14
C TYR A 31 8.92 2.61 8.68
N LEU A 32 8.54 1.57 7.93
CA LEU A 32 7.15 1.32 7.56
C LEU A 32 6.31 1.05 8.82
N LYS A 33 5.19 1.76 8.95
CA LYS A 33 4.21 1.54 10.01
C LYS A 33 3.08 0.65 9.50
N LEU A 34 2.92 -0.52 10.12
CA LEU A 34 1.81 -1.42 9.78
C LEU A 34 0.49 -0.88 10.32
N ASN A 35 -0.55 -0.97 9.50
CA ASN A 35 -1.92 -0.67 9.86
C ASN A 35 -2.67 -1.97 10.17
N ALA A 36 -3.03 -2.18 11.42
CA ALA A 36 -3.76 -3.37 11.86
C ALA A 36 -5.25 -3.37 11.46
N ASN A 37 -5.78 -2.24 11.02
CA ASN A 37 -7.16 -2.17 10.55
C ASN A 37 -7.23 -2.46 9.03
N PHE A 38 -7.39 -3.71 8.67
CA PHE A 38 -7.44 -4.19 7.28
C PHE A 38 -8.53 -3.51 6.45
N TYR A 39 -9.68 -3.23 7.05
CA TYR A 39 -10.76 -2.51 6.36
C TYR A 39 -10.34 -1.08 6.01
N HIS A 40 -9.82 -0.34 6.98
CA HIS A 40 -9.36 1.03 6.75
C HIS A 40 -8.20 1.09 5.76
N ALA A 41 -7.30 0.12 5.76
CA ALA A 41 -6.18 0.07 4.82
C ALA A 41 -6.67 -0.05 3.36
N LEU A 42 -7.63 -0.94 3.09
CA LEU A 42 -8.21 -1.05 1.75
C LEU A 42 -8.98 0.21 1.34
N LEU A 43 -9.77 0.81 2.26
CA LEU A 43 -10.44 2.07 1.99
C LEU A 43 -9.45 3.20 1.67
N ASN A 44 -8.37 3.30 2.44
CA ASN A 44 -7.31 4.27 2.21
C ASN A 44 -6.67 4.11 0.82
N SER A 45 -6.44 2.86 0.40
CA SER A 45 -5.89 2.57 -0.93
C SER A 45 -6.86 2.99 -2.04
N ILE A 46 -8.16 2.67 -1.92
CA ILE A 46 -9.17 3.11 -2.90
C ILE A 46 -9.27 4.64 -2.98
N ILE A 47 -9.30 5.31 -1.83
CA ILE A 47 -9.36 6.78 -1.79
C ILE A 47 -8.14 7.39 -2.50
N GLY A 48 -6.95 6.80 -2.31
CA GLY A 48 -5.70 7.27 -2.87
C GLY A 48 -5.48 6.99 -4.36
N GLN A 49 -6.28 6.11 -4.99
CA GLN A 49 -6.10 5.77 -6.41
C GLN A 49 -6.15 7.01 -7.33
N GLN A 50 -5.15 7.14 -8.22
CA GLN A 50 -5.11 8.14 -9.30
C GLN A 50 -5.26 9.61 -8.88
N ILE A 51 -4.92 9.96 -7.65
CA ILE A 51 -4.92 11.35 -7.17
C ILE A 51 -3.63 11.65 -6.38
N SER A 52 -3.36 12.94 -6.16
CA SER A 52 -2.20 13.37 -5.36
C SER A 52 -2.36 12.97 -3.88
N VAL A 53 -1.23 12.88 -3.18
CA VAL A 53 -1.18 12.59 -1.73
C VAL A 53 -2.00 13.62 -0.93
N SER A 54 -1.90 14.91 -1.28
CA SER A 54 -2.63 15.98 -0.62
C SER A 54 -4.15 15.88 -0.81
N ALA A 55 -4.60 15.60 -2.05
CA ALA A 55 -6.01 15.37 -2.33
C ALA A 55 -6.55 14.13 -1.59
N ALA A 56 -5.79 13.02 -1.61
CA ALA A 56 -6.15 11.82 -0.86
C ALA A 56 -6.28 12.09 0.64
N SER A 57 -5.35 12.84 1.23
CA SER A 57 -5.37 13.21 2.65
C SER A 57 -6.62 14.01 3.01
N SER A 58 -6.98 14.99 2.17
CA SER A 58 -8.20 15.79 2.38
C SER A 58 -9.47 14.93 2.35
N ILE A 59 -9.59 14.04 1.35
CA ILE A 59 -10.74 13.13 1.22
C ILE A 59 -10.80 12.15 2.40
N LYS A 60 -9.67 11.54 2.75
CA LYS A 60 -9.57 10.63 3.91
C LYS A 60 -10.06 11.31 5.18
N LYS A 61 -9.58 12.53 5.46
CA LYS A 61 -10.00 13.29 6.65
C LYS A 61 -11.51 13.51 6.68
N LYS A 62 -12.11 13.94 5.58
CA LYS A 62 -13.58 14.13 5.50
C LYS A 62 -14.32 12.80 5.67
N PHE A 63 -13.92 11.74 4.96
CA PHE A 63 -14.57 10.43 4.99
C PHE A 63 -14.54 9.80 6.39
N PHE A 64 -13.36 9.74 7.04
CA PHE A 64 -13.23 9.13 8.36
C PHE A 64 -13.87 9.97 9.48
N ASN A 65 -14.14 11.26 9.23
CA ASN A 65 -14.90 12.11 10.17
C ASN A 65 -16.43 11.97 10.05
N LEU A 66 -16.96 11.30 9.02
CA LEU A 66 -18.40 11.07 8.88
C LEU A 66 -18.99 10.28 10.04
N ASN A 67 -18.22 9.38 10.62
CA ASN A 67 -18.65 8.56 11.74
C ASN A 67 -17.43 8.18 12.59
N LYS A 68 -17.55 8.32 13.93
CA LYS A 68 -16.50 7.89 14.87
C LYS A 68 -16.10 6.42 14.73
N ASN A 69 -16.96 5.61 14.09
CA ASN A 69 -16.76 4.18 13.91
C ASN A 69 -17.04 3.78 12.45
N ILE A 70 -16.04 3.95 11.59
CA ILE A 70 -16.08 3.51 10.18
C ILE A 70 -15.94 2.00 10.13
N LYS A 71 -17.08 1.31 10.11
CA LYS A 71 -17.20 -0.14 9.95
C LYS A 71 -17.96 -0.46 8.67
N PRO A 72 -17.78 -1.68 8.08
CA PRO A 72 -18.47 -2.08 6.86
C PRO A 72 -19.99 -1.86 6.92
N SER A 73 -20.65 -2.31 7.99
CA SER A 73 -22.09 -2.15 8.18
C SER A 73 -22.57 -0.70 8.28
N ASN A 74 -21.72 0.20 8.80
CA ASN A 74 -22.06 1.62 8.91
C ASN A 74 -21.88 2.34 7.58
N VAL A 75 -20.83 2.00 6.83
CA VAL A 75 -20.55 2.59 5.52
C VAL A 75 -21.64 2.26 4.51
N LEU A 76 -22.17 1.04 4.53
CA LEU A 76 -23.27 0.63 3.64
C LEU A 76 -24.60 1.38 3.91
N LYS A 77 -24.75 2.00 5.09
CA LYS A 77 -25.92 2.84 5.43
C LYS A 77 -25.75 4.30 5.04
N LEU A 78 -24.53 4.72 4.64
CA LEU A 78 -24.29 6.11 4.25
C LEU A 78 -24.92 6.38 2.88
N ASN A 79 -25.56 7.54 2.76
CA ASN A 79 -26.09 8.01 1.50
C ASN A 79 -24.95 8.37 0.53
N GLU A 80 -25.08 8.01 -0.75
CA GLU A 80 -24.10 8.31 -1.81
C GLU A 80 -23.77 9.81 -1.87
N ASN A 81 -24.76 10.70 -1.66
CA ASN A 81 -24.53 12.14 -1.68
C ASN A 81 -23.57 12.61 -0.56
N ILE A 82 -23.67 12.01 0.63
CA ILE A 82 -22.75 12.31 1.74
C ILE A 82 -21.32 11.92 1.37
N LEU A 83 -21.15 10.76 0.71
CA LEU A 83 -19.85 10.27 0.25
C LEU A 83 -19.28 11.15 -0.87
N LYS A 84 -20.13 11.65 -1.77
CA LYS A 84 -19.73 12.64 -2.81
C LYS A 84 -19.25 13.96 -2.19
N LEU A 85 -19.88 14.44 -1.12
CA LEU A 85 -19.45 15.65 -0.39
C LEU A 85 -18.05 15.50 0.23
N CYS A 86 -17.62 14.27 0.52
CA CYS A 86 -16.24 14.02 0.93
C CYS A 86 -15.22 14.19 -0.20
N GLY A 87 -15.67 14.26 -1.47
CA GLY A 87 -14.82 14.32 -2.65
C GLY A 87 -14.60 12.96 -3.33
N LEU A 88 -15.41 11.95 -3.00
CA LEU A 88 -15.35 10.63 -3.63
C LEU A 88 -16.08 10.64 -4.98
N SER A 89 -15.44 10.08 -6.02
CA SER A 89 -16.10 9.83 -7.29
C SER A 89 -17.14 8.70 -7.14
N ARG A 90 -18.14 8.68 -8.02
CA ARG A 90 -19.15 7.61 -8.06
C ARG A 90 -18.52 6.22 -8.12
N GLN A 91 -17.44 6.06 -8.88
CA GLN A 91 -16.72 4.80 -9.01
C GLN A 91 -16.05 4.38 -7.70
N LYS A 92 -15.38 5.32 -6.98
CA LYS A 92 -14.77 5.03 -5.67
C LYS A 92 -15.82 4.68 -4.60
N ILE A 93 -16.97 5.32 -4.64
CA ILE A 93 -18.10 5.00 -3.74
C ILE A 93 -18.54 3.54 -3.97
N LEU A 94 -18.71 3.13 -5.23
CA LEU A 94 -19.05 1.74 -5.56
C LEU A 94 -17.98 0.75 -5.05
N TYR A 95 -16.70 1.09 -5.20
CA TYR A 95 -15.61 0.25 -4.72
C TYR A 95 -15.58 0.13 -3.19
N ILE A 96 -15.86 1.22 -2.49
CA ILE A 96 -16.00 1.24 -1.02
C ILE A 96 -17.14 0.33 -0.57
N TYR A 97 -18.29 0.36 -1.27
CA TYR A 97 -19.40 -0.54 -0.97
C TYR A 97 -19.04 -2.01 -1.24
N ASN A 98 -18.35 -2.31 -2.35
CA ASN A 98 -17.92 -3.67 -2.66
C ASN A 98 -16.97 -4.22 -1.59
N ILE A 99 -16.00 -3.43 -1.14
CA ILE A 99 -15.11 -3.79 -0.02
C ILE A 99 -15.92 -4.02 1.26
N SER A 100 -16.90 -3.15 1.55
CA SER A 100 -17.75 -3.27 2.74
C SER A 100 -18.55 -4.57 2.74
N ASN A 101 -19.17 -4.93 1.61
CA ASN A 101 -19.88 -6.19 1.45
C ASN A 101 -18.94 -7.39 1.62
N PHE A 102 -17.77 -7.37 0.96
CA PHE A 102 -16.78 -8.43 1.09
C PHE A 102 -16.40 -8.70 2.54
N PHE A 103 -16.17 -7.64 3.34
CA PHE A 103 -15.83 -7.79 4.75
C PHE A 103 -16.95 -8.40 5.60
N LEU A 104 -18.21 -8.10 5.27
CA LEU A 104 -19.36 -8.68 5.96
C LEU A 104 -19.58 -10.16 5.60
N GLU A 105 -19.38 -10.51 4.33
CA GLU A 105 -19.58 -11.85 3.81
C GLU A 105 -18.42 -12.80 4.17
N ASN A 106 -17.19 -12.28 4.30
CA ASN A 106 -15.98 -13.07 4.49
C ASN A 106 -15.37 -12.93 5.90
N LYS A 107 -16.18 -12.81 6.95
CA LYS A 107 -15.71 -12.56 8.33
C LYS A 107 -14.65 -13.57 8.81
N LYS A 108 -14.84 -14.87 8.53
CA LYS A 108 -13.87 -15.91 8.93
C LYS A 108 -12.51 -15.74 8.22
N PHE A 109 -12.53 -15.41 6.92
CA PHE A 109 -11.32 -15.14 6.16
C PHE A 109 -10.60 -13.91 6.72
N ILE A 110 -11.32 -12.81 6.93
CA ILE A 110 -10.74 -11.56 7.45
C ILE A 110 -10.16 -11.73 8.87
N ALA A 111 -10.83 -12.49 9.73
CA ALA A 111 -10.36 -12.73 11.10
C ALA A 111 -9.05 -13.55 11.18
N ASN A 112 -8.72 -14.28 10.12
CA ASN A 112 -7.55 -15.16 10.06
C ASN A 112 -6.65 -14.81 8.86
N ILE A 113 -6.75 -13.60 8.33
CA ILE A 113 -6.10 -13.23 7.06
C ILE A 113 -4.57 -13.31 7.13
N ASP A 114 -4.00 -13.07 8.29
CA ASP A 114 -2.58 -13.18 8.58
C ASP A 114 -2.04 -14.62 8.64
N LEU A 115 -2.94 -15.61 8.67
CA LEU A 115 -2.60 -17.04 8.62
C LEU A 115 -2.59 -17.60 7.18
N TYR A 116 -3.08 -16.84 6.21
CA TYR A 116 -3.11 -17.28 4.81
C TYR A 116 -1.85 -16.85 4.06
N ASP A 117 -1.45 -17.68 3.10
CA ASP A 117 -0.40 -17.34 2.16
C ASP A 117 -0.80 -16.16 1.26
N GLU A 118 0.22 -15.41 0.81
CA GLU A 118 0.05 -14.26 -0.09
C GLU A 118 -0.81 -14.60 -1.32
N VAL A 119 -0.65 -15.79 -1.89
CA VAL A 119 -1.40 -16.25 -3.08
C VAL A 119 -2.89 -16.30 -2.78
N ILE A 120 -3.29 -16.91 -1.67
CA ILE A 120 -4.70 -17.02 -1.24
C ILE A 120 -5.29 -15.63 -0.99
N ILE A 121 -4.53 -14.75 -0.33
CA ILE A 121 -4.97 -13.37 -0.08
C ILE A 121 -5.20 -12.64 -1.41
N LYS A 122 -4.26 -12.73 -2.35
CA LYS A 122 -4.38 -12.12 -3.69
C LYS A 122 -5.59 -12.64 -4.45
N GLU A 123 -5.78 -13.95 -4.51
CA GLU A 123 -6.92 -14.59 -5.18
C GLU A 123 -8.28 -14.15 -4.61
N LYS A 124 -8.37 -13.97 -3.31
CA LYS A 124 -9.59 -13.47 -2.66
C LYS A 124 -9.85 -12.00 -2.93
N LEU A 125 -8.83 -11.15 -2.80
CA LEU A 125 -8.98 -9.71 -2.92
C LEU A 125 -9.17 -9.22 -4.36
N ILE A 126 -8.56 -9.89 -5.35
CA ILE A 126 -8.67 -9.49 -6.77
C ILE A 126 -10.11 -9.59 -7.31
N ASN A 127 -10.93 -10.44 -6.70
CA ASN A 127 -12.34 -10.58 -7.06
C ASN A 127 -13.22 -9.42 -6.58
N ILE A 128 -12.70 -8.53 -5.73
CA ILE A 128 -13.43 -7.34 -5.29
C ILE A 128 -13.33 -6.27 -6.39
N LYS A 129 -14.46 -5.91 -7.00
CA LYS A 129 -14.48 -4.88 -8.03
C LYS A 129 -13.92 -3.56 -7.50
N GLY A 130 -12.85 -3.08 -8.11
CA GLY A 130 -12.11 -1.89 -7.70
C GLY A 130 -10.78 -2.17 -6.99
N VAL A 131 -10.56 -3.42 -6.59
CA VAL A 131 -9.29 -3.87 -6.00
C VAL A 131 -8.45 -4.53 -7.09
N GLY A 132 -7.41 -3.83 -7.54
CA GLY A 132 -6.44 -4.35 -8.50
C GLY A 132 -5.11 -4.73 -7.83
N ASN A 133 -4.16 -5.23 -8.64
CA ASN A 133 -2.85 -5.68 -8.15
C ASN A 133 -2.14 -4.61 -7.31
N TRP A 134 -2.16 -3.34 -7.74
CA TRP A 134 -1.57 -2.25 -6.97
C TRP A 134 -2.19 -2.11 -5.57
N THR A 135 -3.52 -2.17 -5.46
CA THR A 135 -4.22 -2.09 -4.16
C THR A 135 -3.87 -3.28 -3.27
N ILE A 136 -3.74 -4.46 -3.87
CA ILE A 136 -3.34 -5.68 -3.16
C ILE A 136 -1.89 -5.57 -2.66
N ASP A 137 -0.96 -5.10 -3.49
CA ASP A 137 0.42 -4.87 -3.09
C ASP A 137 0.51 -3.89 -1.91
N MET A 138 -0.26 -2.80 -1.93
CA MET A 138 -0.33 -1.85 -0.81
C MET A 138 -0.89 -2.51 0.45
N PHE A 139 -1.93 -3.32 0.32
CA PHE A 139 -2.51 -4.05 1.44
C PHE A 139 -1.52 -5.06 2.05
N LEU A 140 -0.86 -5.85 1.22
CA LEU A 140 0.14 -6.81 1.67
C LEU A 140 1.34 -6.12 2.34
N LEU A 141 1.75 -4.98 1.81
CA LEU A 141 2.88 -4.21 2.34
C LEU A 141 2.54 -3.54 3.68
N PHE A 142 1.44 -2.77 3.72
CA PHE A 142 1.11 -1.90 4.85
C PHE A 142 0.23 -2.54 5.93
N SER A 143 -0.43 -3.66 5.63
CA SER A 143 -1.33 -4.32 6.59
C SER A 143 -0.86 -5.70 6.99
N ILE A 144 -0.56 -6.57 6.03
CA ILE A 144 -0.04 -7.91 6.32
C ILE A 144 1.44 -7.84 6.74
N GLY A 145 2.17 -6.85 6.24
CA GLY A 145 3.60 -6.71 6.53
C GLY A 145 4.46 -7.72 5.79
N ASN A 146 4.06 -8.08 4.56
CA ASN A 146 4.87 -8.95 3.70
C ASN A 146 6.24 -8.29 3.43
N SER A 147 7.32 -9.06 3.56
CA SER A 147 8.68 -8.55 3.43
C SER A 147 9.16 -8.37 2.00
N ASN A 148 8.45 -8.93 1.01
CA ASN A 148 8.99 -9.04 -0.36
C ASN A 148 8.07 -8.47 -1.45
N ILE A 149 7.37 -7.37 -1.17
CA ILE A 149 6.54 -6.68 -2.16
C ILE A 149 7.40 -5.78 -3.05
N PHE A 150 7.28 -5.98 -4.37
CA PHE A 150 7.95 -5.21 -5.42
C PHE A 150 6.88 -4.69 -6.40
N PRO A 151 6.31 -3.49 -6.17
CA PRO A 151 5.11 -3.02 -6.86
C PRO A 151 5.42 -2.38 -8.22
N CYS A 152 5.67 -3.18 -9.25
CA CYS A 152 5.99 -2.70 -10.61
C CYS A 152 4.90 -1.77 -11.21
N GLY A 153 3.67 -1.87 -10.76
CA GLY A 153 2.56 -1.02 -11.21
C GLY A 153 2.48 0.33 -10.50
N ASP A 154 3.36 0.58 -9.52
CA ASP A 154 3.36 1.86 -8.79
C ASP A 154 4.23 2.91 -9.47
N LEU A 155 3.60 4.02 -9.88
CA LEU A 155 4.30 5.10 -10.59
C LEU A 155 5.36 5.78 -9.73
N GLY A 156 5.14 5.92 -8.42
CA GLY A 156 6.10 6.50 -7.49
C GLY A 156 7.34 5.62 -7.36
N PHE A 157 7.13 4.30 -7.24
CA PHE A 157 8.19 3.31 -7.20
C PHE A 157 9.04 3.32 -8.48
N ILE A 158 8.40 3.31 -9.65
CA ILE A 158 9.11 3.36 -10.94
C ILE A 158 9.88 4.69 -11.10
N LYS A 159 9.29 5.83 -10.72
CA LYS A 159 9.97 7.12 -10.74
C LYS A 159 11.18 7.15 -9.79
N ALA A 160 11.07 6.56 -8.61
CA ALA A 160 12.19 6.47 -7.67
C ALA A 160 13.36 5.65 -8.26
N ILE A 161 13.06 4.48 -8.83
CA ILE A 161 14.09 3.67 -9.51
C ILE A 161 14.71 4.46 -10.66
N SER A 162 13.91 5.08 -11.53
CA SER A 162 14.40 5.88 -12.64
C SER A 162 15.40 6.95 -12.17
N LYS A 163 15.01 7.76 -11.19
CA LYS A 163 15.82 8.84 -10.66
C LYS A 163 17.09 8.36 -9.99
N LEU A 164 17.00 7.38 -9.11
CA LEU A 164 18.11 6.94 -8.26
C LEU A 164 19.10 6.04 -8.99
N TYR A 165 18.62 5.21 -9.89
CA TYR A 165 19.45 4.28 -10.69
C TYR A 165 19.76 4.82 -12.09
N LYS A 166 19.38 6.08 -12.39
CA LYS A 166 19.62 6.76 -13.67
C LYS A 166 19.12 5.92 -14.86
N LYS A 167 17.85 5.53 -14.82
CA LYS A 167 17.17 4.74 -15.87
C LYS A 167 16.05 5.54 -16.50
N GLU A 168 15.95 5.47 -17.81
CA GLU A 168 14.85 6.06 -18.57
C GLU A 168 13.55 5.27 -18.36
N ILE A 169 12.41 5.96 -18.40
CA ILE A 169 11.09 5.35 -18.36
C ILE A 169 10.60 5.19 -19.82
N PRO A 170 10.10 4.02 -20.21
CA PRO A 170 9.87 2.82 -19.42
C PRO A 170 11.16 2.05 -19.09
N ILE A 171 11.28 1.63 -17.83
CA ILE A 171 12.43 0.83 -17.37
C ILE A 171 12.30 -0.57 -17.95
N LYS A 172 13.39 -1.08 -18.54
CA LYS A 172 13.43 -2.44 -19.10
C LYS A 172 13.11 -3.49 -18.03
N GLU A 173 12.22 -4.42 -18.35
CA GLU A 173 11.77 -5.47 -17.44
C GLU A 173 12.94 -6.31 -16.88
N ALA A 174 13.91 -6.65 -17.73
CA ALA A 174 15.13 -7.36 -17.29
C ALA A 174 15.90 -6.61 -16.20
N TYR A 175 15.86 -5.26 -16.19
CA TYR A 175 16.48 -4.47 -15.13
C TYR A 175 15.67 -4.54 -13.83
N LEU A 176 14.35 -4.41 -13.92
CA LEU A 176 13.45 -4.54 -12.76
C LEU A 176 13.58 -5.93 -12.13
N ASN A 177 13.62 -6.98 -12.93
CA ASN A 177 13.82 -8.36 -12.47
C ASN A 177 15.16 -8.56 -11.75
N ARG A 178 16.25 -7.92 -12.22
CA ARG A 178 17.54 -7.91 -11.49
C ARG A 178 17.44 -7.23 -10.12
N LEU A 179 16.77 -6.08 -10.04
CA LEU A 179 16.55 -5.39 -8.76
C LEU A 179 15.69 -6.25 -7.83
N LYS A 180 14.59 -6.81 -8.32
CA LYS A 180 13.71 -7.70 -7.55
C LYS A 180 14.49 -8.88 -6.95
N LYS A 181 15.35 -9.55 -7.76
CA LYS A 181 16.21 -10.64 -7.29
C LYS A 181 17.23 -10.16 -6.25
N ARG A 182 17.84 -8.99 -6.46
CA ARG A 182 18.84 -8.41 -5.53
C ARG A 182 18.25 -8.05 -4.18
N TRP A 183 17.02 -7.53 -4.15
CA TRP A 183 16.38 -7.06 -2.92
C TRP A 183 15.60 -8.15 -2.18
N SER A 184 15.29 -9.26 -2.86
CA SER A 184 14.62 -10.39 -2.22
C SER A 184 15.51 -10.99 -1.10
N PRO A 185 14.90 -11.33 0.07
CA PRO A 185 13.49 -11.34 0.40
C PRO A 185 12.98 -10.05 1.09
N TYR A 186 13.66 -8.92 0.92
CA TYR A 186 13.35 -7.66 1.61
C TYR A 186 12.95 -6.53 0.66
N SER A 187 12.32 -6.85 -0.47
CA SER A 187 11.87 -5.87 -1.46
C SER A 187 10.94 -4.80 -0.87
N SER A 188 10.15 -5.13 0.16
CA SER A 188 9.28 -4.18 0.85
C SER A 188 10.04 -3.07 1.57
N VAL A 189 11.20 -3.38 2.12
CA VAL A 189 12.08 -2.36 2.75
C VAL A 189 12.66 -1.45 1.68
N ALA A 190 13.14 -2.02 0.56
CA ALA A 190 13.64 -1.25 -0.58
C ALA A 190 12.54 -0.33 -1.15
N THR A 191 11.34 -0.86 -1.37
CA THR A 191 10.16 -0.12 -1.87
C THR A 191 9.86 1.10 -1.00
N TRP A 192 9.80 0.91 0.31
CA TRP A 192 9.51 1.98 1.24
C TRP A 192 10.59 3.08 1.23
N TYR A 193 11.89 2.72 1.24
CA TYR A 193 12.98 3.69 1.19
C TYR A 193 13.03 4.43 -0.15
N LEU A 194 12.67 3.78 -1.25
CA LEU A 194 12.55 4.43 -2.56
C LEU A 194 11.47 5.51 -2.54
N TRP A 195 10.28 5.24 -2.02
CA TRP A 195 9.25 6.27 -1.85
C TRP A 195 9.71 7.38 -0.92
N ARG A 196 10.33 7.01 0.21
CA ARG A 196 10.85 7.99 1.19
C ARG A 196 11.87 8.94 0.60
N SER A 197 12.62 8.51 -0.41
CA SER A 197 13.61 9.37 -1.10
C SER A 197 12.98 10.44 -2.00
N LEU A 198 11.73 10.24 -2.41
CA LEU A 198 11.00 11.19 -3.26
C LEU A 198 10.14 12.16 -2.46
N ASP A 199 9.62 11.71 -1.33
CA ASP A 199 8.61 12.44 -0.56
C ASP A 199 9.16 12.87 0.81
N PRO A 200 8.99 14.13 1.23
CA PRO A 200 9.41 14.59 2.56
C PRO A 200 8.60 13.93 3.69
N ILE A 201 7.40 13.44 3.38
CA ILE A 201 6.53 12.76 4.35
C ILE A 201 6.50 11.25 4.05
N PRO A 202 6.75 10.38 5.05
CA PRO A 202 6.67 8.94 4.86
C PRO A 202 5.30 8.49 4.34
N VAL A 203 5.29 7.63 3.32
CA VAL A 203 4.06 7.04 2.78
C VAL A 203 3.40 6.16 3.84
N SER A 204 2.08 6.31 4.04
CA SER A 204 1.25 5.52 4.97
C SER A 204 -0.14 5.23 4.40
N TYR A 205 -0.68 4.05 4.72
CA TYR A 205 -2.00 3.57 4.29
C TYR A 205 -2.84 3.08 5.48
#